data_12deeccb5837f5191a58d9498ad11083
#
_entry.id   12deeccb5837f5191a58d9498ad11083
#
_cell.length_a   1.000
_cell.length_b   1.000
_cell.length_c   1.000
_cell.angle_alpha   90.00
_cell.angle_beta   90.00
_cell.angle_gamma   90.00
#
_symmetry.space_group_name_H-M   'P 1'
#
loop_
_entity.id
_entity.type
_entity.pdbx_description
1 polymer ?
#
loop_
_entity_poly.entity_id
_entity_poly.type
_entity_poly.pdbx_seq_one_letter_code
_entity_poly.pdbx_strand_id
1 'polypeptide(L)'
;MSDVLIDLDKASARYKVSFIYNELEDFTVTQDVEAPNIPDAIRRVIGFYPMKMVVSDSLITVECIRKSERKLIGRLIDNHNLPVEFANVQLLNPHDSTFLCGGVSNANGDFVIPCEQNQAIMKVSYVGYKTISRLVNVGRIGTIRMQADASQLKRVMVKGNLRTDRGDHATYTFNEEQVKNSRHTQDLIANIPGIIIDPVTGKTHSIVNKKMKILINDVAMTSDNDLKSIPAEKIKKVEYYDAPPARYGDVDILVNIITKPLDMGYWLFNDAKYRFETIDNPILSRKEWHTIKDNNRMVSIGVSWNFFSGKKKDIQKNINNRDADSGAFK
;
A
#
# COMPACT_ATOMS: atom_id res chain seq x y z
N MET A 1 -21.45 10.76 8.50
CA MET A 1 -20.17 11.49 8.59
C MET A 1 -20.37 12.90 9.14
N SER A 2 -21.20 13.73 8.52
CA SER A 2 -21.40 15.14 8.91
C SER A 2 -21.80 15.30 10.38
N ASP A 3 -22.74 14.49 10.89
CA ASP A 3 -23.19 14.57 12.29
C ASP A 3 -22.06 14.25 13.28
N VAL A 4 -21.23 13.24 12.96
CA VAL A 4 -20.07 12.89 13.79
C VAL A 4 -19.05 14.03 13.85
N LEU A 5 -18.81 14.71 12.73
CA LEU A 5 -17.92 15.87 12.69
C LEU A 5 -18.47 17.05 13.48
N ILE A 6 -19.80 17.28 13.46
CA ILE A 6 -20.46 18.28 14.29
C ILE A 6 -20.28 17.96 15.80
N ASP A 7 -20.43 16.71 16.18
CA ASP A 7 -20.28 16.31 17.58
C ASP A 7 -18.83 16.40 18.04
N LEU A 8 -17.85 16.07 17.18
CA LEU A 8 -16.44 16.29 17.46
C LEU A 8 -16.08 17.78 17.55
N ASP A 9 -16.69 18.65 16.73
CA ASP A 9 -16.54 20.11 16.84
C ASP A 9 -17.02 20.63 18.19
N LYS A 10 -18.22 20.18 18.65
CA LYS A 10 -18.77 20.54 19.95
C LYS A 10 -17.93 20.03 21.12
N ALA A 11 -17.39 18.83 21.00
CA ALA A 11 -16.56 18.22 22.04
C ALA A 11 -15.14 18.83 22.13
N SER A 12 -14.73 19.58 21.13
CA SER A 12 -13.40 20.17 21.06
C SER A 12 -13.36 21.53 21.70
N ALA A 13 -12.53 21.71 22.74
CA ALA A 13 -12.22 23.02 23.30
C ALA A 13 -11.17 23.81 22.51
N ARG A 14 -10.34 23.12 21.70
CA ARG A 14 -9.19 23.70 21.02
C ARG A 14 -9.40 23.89 19.52
N TYR A 15 -10.07 22.94 18.88
CA TYR A 15 -10.18 22.89 17.43
C TYR A 15 -11.58 23.25 16.98
N LYS A 16 -11.66 23.97 15.86
CA LYS A 16 -12.88 24.20 15.09
C LYS A 16 -12.88 23.29 13.88
N VAL A 17 -13.96 22.53 13.65
CA VAL A 17 -14.07 21.61 12.52
C VAL A 17 -14.91 22.24 11.41
N SER A 18 -14.33 22.37 10.22
CA SER A 18 -14.99 22.95 9.04
C SER A 18 -15.12 21.87 7.94
N PHE A 19 -16.30 21.77 7.35
CA PHE A 19 -16.60 20.87 6.24
C PHE A 19 -17.84 21.32 5.47
N ILE A 20 -18.05 20.77 4.27
CA ILE A 20 -19.25 21.02 3.46
C ILE A 20 -20.22 19.86 3.67
N TYR A 21 -21.37 20.13 4.27
CA TYR A 21 -22.35 19.11 4.68
C TYR A 21 -22.75 18.19 3.52
N ASN A 22 -23.17 18.76 2.39
CA ASN A 22 -23.67 18.00 1.23
C ASN A 22 -22.60 17.11 0.56
N GLU A 23 -21.32 17.43 0.74
CA GLU A 23 -20.23 16.57 0.24
C GLU A 23 -20.12 15.28 1.05
N LEU A 24 -20.45 15.33 2.36
CA LEU A 24 -20.18 14.27 3.34
C LEU A 24 -21.41 13.49 3.78
N GLU A 25 -22.63 13.93 3.46
CA GLU A 25 -23.88 13.37 3.98
C GLU A 25 -24.09 11.88 3.66
N ASP A 26 -23.67 11.42 2.46
CA ASP A 26 -23.83 10.02 2.04
C ASP A 26 -22.82 9.05 2.71
N PHE A 27 -21.79 9.58 3.37
CA PHE A 27 -20.78 8.74 4.01
C PHE A 27 -21.18 8.38 5.43
N THR A 28 -21.26 7.10 5.73
CA THR A 28 -21.66 6.57 7.03
C THR A 28 -20.45 6.18 7.86
N VAL A 29 -20.37 6.65 9.09
CA VAL A 29 -19.37 6.19 10.07
C VAL A 29 -19.86 4.87 10.67
N THR A 30 -19.04 3.84 10.62
CA THR A 30 -19.38 2.48 11.05
C THR A 30 -18.43 1.92 12.10
N GLN A 31 -17.52 2.73 12.61
CA GLN A 31 -16.52 2.31 13.60
C GLN A 31 -16.66 3.14 14.87
N ASP A 32 -16.54 2.48 16.01
CA ASP A 32 -16.28 3.15 17.28
C ASP A 32 -14.81 3.58 17.30
N VAL A 33 -14.57 4.85 17.59
CA VAL A 33 -13.24 5.46 17.50
C VAL A 33 -12.81 5.94 18.87
N GLU A 34 -11.78 5.32 19.41
CA GLU A 34 -11.02 5.85 20.55
C GLU A 34 -9.75 6.52 20.03
N ALA A 35 -9.53 7.78 20.37
CA ALA A 35 -8.35 8.52 19.91
C ALA A 35 -7.86 9.49 21.01
N PRO A 36 -6.55 9.76 21.08
CA PRO A 36 -5.97 10.61 22.12
C PRO A 36 -6.32 12.10 21.94
N ASN A 37 -6.73 12.50 20.75
CA ASN A 37 -7.06 13.90 20.40
C ASN A 37 -8.04 13.95 19.22
N ILE A 38 -8.64 15.12 19.00
CA ILE A 38 -9.64 15.35 17.94
C ILE A 38 -9.09 15.13 16.54
N PRO A 39 -7.89 15.61 16.15
CA PRO A 39 -7.33 15.30 14.83
C PRO A 39 -7.21 13.80 14.55
N ASP A 40 -6.75 13.02 15.53
CA ASP A 40 -6.63 11.57 15.37
C ASP A 40 -7.99 10.87 15.31
N ALA A 41 -8.98 11.37 16.07
CA ALA A 41 -10.36 10.88 15.98
C ALA A 41 -10.94 11.10 14.58
N ILE A 42 -10.81 12.31 14.03
CA ILE A 42 -11.28 12.64 12.67
C ILE A 42 -10.56 11.77 11.63
N ARG A 43 -9.25 11.58 11.76
CA ARG A 43 -8.46 10.73 10.86
C ARG A 43 -8.99 9.28 10.80
N ARG A 44 -9.27 8.71 11.97
CA ARG A 44 -9.82 7.34 12.07
C ARG A 44 -11.24 7.26 11.52
N VAL A 45 -12.06 8.29 11.76
CA VAL A 45 -13.43 8.42 11.21
C VAL A 45 -13.40 8.51 9.68
N ILE A 46 -12.47 9.27 9.11
CA ILE A 46 -12.28 9.36 7.66
C ILE A 46 -11.85 8.02 7.07
N GLY A 47 -10.90 7.32 7.71
CA GLY A 47 -10.44 6.00 7.29
C GLY A 47 -10.10 5.91 5.80
N PHE A 48 -10.73 4.95 5.10
CA PHE A 48 -10.55 4.71 3.66
C PHE A 48 -11.45 5.56 2.76
N TYR A 49 -12.23 6.51 3.31
CA TYR A 49 -13.05 7.38 2.48
C TYR A 49 -12.19 8.36 1.65
N PRO A 50 -12.69 8.81 0.50
CA PRO A 50 -11.99 9.74 -0.40
C PRO A 50 -11.99 11.17 0.18
N MET A 51 -11.49 11.32 1.37
CA MET A 51 -11.44 12.57 2.12
C MET A 51 -10.03 12.86 2.58
N LYS A 52 -9.70 14.12 2.69
CA LYS A 52 -8.48 14.59 3.36
C LYS A 52 -8.83 15.52 4.50
N MET A 53 -7.96 15.57 5.48
CA MET A 53 -8.00 16.46 6.60
C MET A 53 -6.78 17.38 6.55
N VAL A 54 -7.01 18.67 6.72
CA VAL A 54 -5.96 19.68 6.86
C VAL A 54 -6.12 20.32 8.24
N VAL A 55 -5.04 20.34 9.00
CA VAL A 55 -5.01 21.00 10.32
C VAL A 55 -4.15 22.25 10.19
N SER A 56 -4.74 23.42 10.48
CA SER A 56 -4.06 24.71 10.50
C SER A 56 -4.38 25.38 11.83
N ASP A 57 -3.38 25.45 12.72
CA ASP A 57 -3.50 25.96 14.07
C ASP A 57 -4.66 25.32 14.87
N SER A 58 -5.78 26.03 14.98
CA SER A 58 -7.01 25.57 15.66
C SER A 58 -8.14 25.21 14.71
N LEU A 59 -7.92 25.27 13.39
CA LEU A 59 -8.91 24.91 12.38
C LEU A 59 -8.59 23.56 11.76
N ILE A 60 -9.56 22.67 11.77
CA ILE A 60 -9.52 21.39 11.04
C ILE A 60 -10.48 21.47 9.88
N THR A 61 -10.00 21.34 8.66
CA THR A 61 -10.84 21.27 7.46
C THR A 61 -10.90 19.83 6.97
N VAL A 62 -12.13 19.31 6.79
CA VAL A 62 -12.39 18.00 6.18
C VAL A 62 -13.10 18.21 4.85
N GLU A 63 -12.51 17.73 3.77
CA GLU A 63 -13.05 17.87 2.42
C GLU A 63 -12.92 16.58 1.60
N CYS A 64 -13.83 16.36 0.67
CA CYS A 64 -13.68 15.31 -0.32
C CYS A 64 -12.49 15.62 -1.26
N ILE A 65 -11.66 14.62 -1.52
CA ILE A 65 -10.54 14.74 -2.46
C ILE A 65 -11.05 15.05 -3.87
N ARG A 66 -12.20 14.47 -4.22
CA ARG A 66 -12.88 14.72 -5.48
C ARG A 66 -14.27 15.29 -5.22
N LYS A 67 -14.50 16.49 -5.74
CA LYS A 67 -15.80 17.16 -5.68
C LYS A 67 -16.63 16.72 -6.88
N SER A 68 -17.71 16.00 -6.62
CA SER A 68 -18.67 15.58 -7.65
C SER A 68 -20.05 15.51 -7.04
N GLU A 69 -21.03 16.11 -7.74
CA GLU A 69 -22.44 15.99 -7.37
C GLU A 69 -22.95 14.55 -7.56
N ARG A 70 -22.31 13.81 -8.49
CA ARG A 70 -22.68 12.41 -8.74
C ARG A 70 -21.82 11.50 -7.88
N LYS A 71 -22.47 10.49 -7.33
CA LYS A 71 -21.82 9.46 -6.51
C LYS A 71 -22.33 8.09 -6.92
N LEU A 72 -21.44 7.12 -7.07
CA LEU A 72 -21.83 5.71 -7.13
C LEU A 72 -21.98 5.22 -5.69
N ILE A 73 -23.20 4.78 -5.35
CA ILE A 73 -23.55 4.32 -4.01
C ILE A 73 -24.10 2.91 -4.11
N GLY A 74 -23.58 2.00 -3.30
CA GLY A 74 -24.03 0.62 -3.26
C GLY A 74 -23.60 -0.09 -1.99
N ARG A 75 -24.02 -1.35 -1.88
CA ARG A 75 -23.70 -2.24 -0.77
C ARG A 75 -23.20 -3.58 -1.30
N LEU A 76 -22.14 -4.10 -0.69
CA LEU A 76 -21.59 -5.42 -0.97
C LEU A 76 -22.00 -6.41 0.11
N ILE A 77 -22.52 -7.55 -0.30
CA ILE A 77 -22.85 -8.67 0.58
C ILE A 77 -22.26 -9.96 0.02
N ASP A 78 -22.05 -10.94 0.87
CA ASP A 78 -21.67 -12.29 0.47
C ASP A 78 -22.89 -13.20 0.16
N ASN A 79 -22.63 -14.47 -0.06
CA ASN A 79 -23.69 -15.47 -0.30
C ASN A 79 -24.57 -15.76 0.93
N HIS A 80 -24.10 -15.38 2.12
CA HIS A 80 -24.83 -15.54 3.39
C HIS A 80 -25.55 -14.25 3.82
N ASN A 81 -25.63 -13.24 2.93
CA ASN A 81 -26.14 -11.89 3.19
C ASN A 81 -25.32 -11.11 4.24
N LEU A 82 -24.09 -11.52 4.55
CA LEU A 82 -23.21 -10.78 5.43
C LEU A 82 -22.52 -9.65 4.64
N PRO A 83 -22.29 -8.48 5.26
CA PRO A 83 -21.59 -7.39 4.61
C PRO A 83 -20.15 -7.80 4.26
N VAL A 84 -19.68 -7.38 3.09
CA VAL A 84 -18.29 -7.53 2.71
C VAL A 84 -17.56 -6.21 2.98
N GLU A 85 -16.79 -6.19 4.06
CA GLU A 85 -15.98 -5.07 4.48
C GLU A 85 -14.63 -5.05 3.77
N PHE A 86 -14.09 -3.85 3.53
CA PHE A 86 -12.77 -3.61 2.93
C PHE A 86 -12.59 -4.10 1.49
N ALA A 87 -13.66 -4.32 0.74
CA ALA A 87 -13.55 -4.62 -0.69
C ALA A 87 -13.19 -3.36 -1.49
N ASN A 88 -12.25 -3.51 -2.42
CA ASN A 88 -11.88 -2.45 -3.34
C ASN A 88 -12.91 -2.34 -4.48
N VAL A 89 -13.49 -1.15 -4.65
CA VAL A 89 -14.42 -0.83 -5.74
C VAL A 89 -13.76 0.22 -6.63
N GLN A 90 -13.39 -0.18 -7.84
CA GLN A 90 -12.77 0.66 -8.85
C GLN A 90 -13.77 1.05 -9.91
N LEU A 91 -13.73 2.28 -10.38
CA LEU A 91 -14.45 2.75 -11.56
C LEU A 91 -13.44 3.02 -12.67
N LEU A 92 -13.65 2.36 -13.80
CA LEU A 92 -12.80 2.46 -14.98
C LEU A 92 -13.58 3.11 -16.12
N ASN A 93 -12.88 3.80 -16.98
CA ASN A 93 -13.45 4.39 -18.18
C ASN A 93 -13.93 3.28 -19.12
N PRO A 94 -15.19 3.34 -19.62
CA PRO A 94 -15.73 2.32 -20.51
C PRO A 94 -15.00 2.17 -21.84
N HIS A 95 -14.28 3.21 -22.31
CA HIS A 95 -13.64 3.22 -23.63
C HIS A 95 -12.23 2.61 -23.60
N ASP A 96 -11.43 2.92 -22.58
CA ASP A 96 -10.01 2.58 -22.55
C ASP A 96 -9.58 1.85 -21.26
N SER A 97 -10.54 1.57 -20.36
CA SER A 97 -10.30 0.92 -19.07
C SER A 97 -9.33 1.65 -18.16
N THR A 98 -9.05 2.94 -18.39
CA THR A 98 -8.24 3.75 -17.49
C THR A 98 -8.96 3.95 -16.15
N PHE A 99 -8.20 4.01 -15.07
CA PHE A 99 -8.74 4.24 -13.74
C PHE A 99 -9.31 5.66 -13.60
N LEU A 100 -10.57 5.78 -13.21
CA LEU A 100 -11.25 7.05 -12.96
C LEU A 100 -11.22 7.43 -11.48
N CYS A 101 -11.79 6.61 -10.66
CA CYS A 101 -11.93 6.80 -9.21
C CYS A 101 -12.27 5.48 -8.54
N GLY A 102 -12.25 5.47 -7.21
CA GLY A 102 -12.62 4.27 -6.48
C GLY A 102 -12.82 4.54 -4.99
N GLY A 103 -13.16 3.50 -4.27
CA GLY A 103 -13.36 3.52 -2.84
C GLY A 103 -13.31 2.11 -2.26
N VAL A 104 -13.47 2.04 -0.95
CA VAL A 104 -13.45 0.81 -0.17
C VAL A 104 -14.77 0.68 0.56
N SER A 105 -15.32 -0.53 0.63
CA SER A 105 -16.54 -0.78 1.40
C SER A 105 -16.28 -0.71 2.91
N ASN A 106 -17.22 -0.15 3.66
CA ASN A 106 -17.16 -0.04 5.11
C ASN A 106 -17.64 -1.32 5.82
N ALA A 107 -17.71 -1.32 7.16
CA ALA A 107 -18.14 -2.48 7.95
C ALA A 107 -19.56 -2.98 7.63
N ASN A 108 -20.44 -2.11 7.11
CA ASN A 108 -21.78 -2.49 6.64
C ASN A 108 -21.80 -2.96 5.18
N GLY A 109 -20.62 -3.03 4.54
CA GLY A 109 -20.50 -3.33 3.11
C GLY A 109 -20.85 -2.13 2.21
N ASP A 110 -21.20 -0.96 2.76
CA ASP A 110 -21.58 0.21 1.97
C ASP A 110 -20.36 0.88 1.38
N PHE A 111 -20.49 1.41 0.17
CA PHE A 111 -19.47 2.22 -0.48
C PHE A 111 -20.09 3.44 -1.15
N VAL A 112 -19.34 4.53 -1.15
CA VAL A 112 -19.68 5.81 -1.77
C VAL A 112 -18.48 6.31 -2.55
N ILE A 113 -18.63 6.50 -3.85
CA ILE A 113 -17.55 6.89 -4.75
C ILE A 113 -17.98 8.11 -5.56
N PRO A 114 -17.44 9.31 -5.29
CA PRO A 114 -17.67 10.48 -6.13
C PRO A 114 -17.11 10.25 -7.54
N CYS A 115 -17.93 10.42 -8.57
CA CYS A 115 -17.56 10.19 -9.96
C CYS A 115 -18.31 11.14 -10.89
N GLU A 116 -17.60 11.86 -11.74
CA GLU A 116 -18.18 12.83 -12.68
C GLU A 116 -18.85 12.18 -13.90
N GLN A 117 -18.44 10.96 -14.23
CA GLN A 117 -18.94 10.24 -15.40
C GLN A 117 -20.38 9.76 -15.18
N ASN A 118 -21.14 9.64 -16.27
CA ASN A 118 -22.49 9.05 -16.26
C ASN A 118 -22.45 7.53 -16.17
N GLN A 119 -21.44 6.92 -16.80
CA GLN A 119 -21.24 5.47 -16.86
C GLN A 119 -19.79 5.13 -16.59
N ALA A 120 -19.57 3.99 -15.96
CA ALA A 120 -18.24 3.46 -15.69
C ALA A 120 -18.28 1.92 -15.69
N ILE A 121 -17.14 1.29 -15.97
CA ILE A 121 -16.95 -0.12 -15.67
C ILE A 121 -16.61 -0.19 -14.17
N MET A 122 -17.54 -0.75 -13.39
CA MET A 122 -17.31 -1.03 -11.99
C MET A 122 -16.59 -2.36 -11.84
N LYS A 123 -15.41 -2.33 -11.21
CA LYS A 123 -14.64 -3.52 -10.85
C LYS A 123 -14.56 -3.63 -9.34
N VAL A 124 -15.08 -4.73 -8.79
CA VAL A 124 -15.06 -5.03 -7.35
C VAL A 124 -14.14 -6.20 -7.11
N SER A 125 -13.18 -6.04 -6.19
CA SER A 125 -12.24 -7.08 -5.80
C SER A 125 -12.09 -7.17 -4.30
N TYR A 126 -12.02 -8.39 -3.78
CA TYR A 126 -11.73 -8.70 -2.39
C TYR A 126 -11.13 -10.10 -2.28
N VAL A 127 -10.23 -10.29 -1.31
CA VAL A 127 -9.54 -11.57 -1.10
C VAL A 127 -10.55 -12.66 -0.78
N GLY A 128 -10.47 -13.81 -1.47
CA GLY A 128 -11.38 -14.94 -1.29
C GLY A 128 -12.70 -14.84 -2.06
N TYR A 129 -12.89 -13.78 -2.86
CA TYR A 129 -14.08 -13.59 -3.68
C TYR A 129 -13.74 -13.46 -5.16
N LYS A 130 -14.66 -13.88 -6.01
CA LYS A 130 -14.56 -13.66 -7.46
C LYS A 130 -14.67 -12.18 -7.76
N THR A 131 -13.75 -11.66 -8.56
CA THR A 131 -13.81 -10.28 -9.06
C THR A 131 -15.06 -10.08 -9.90
N ILE A 132 -15.79 -9.00 -9.61
CA ILE A 132 -16.94 -8.56 -10.40
C ILE A 132 -16.48 -7.43 -11.32
N SER A 133 -16.83 -7.51 -12.61
CA SER A 133 -16.60 -6.42 -13.56
C SER A 133 -17.85 -6.24 -14.41
N ARG A 134 -18.45 -5.04 -14.37
CA ARG A 134 -19.65 -4.73 -15.17
C ARG A 134 -19.78 -3.24 -15.42
N LEU A 135 -20.43 -2.89 -16.54
CA LEU A 135 -20.84 -1.53 -16.84
C LEU A 135 -21.99 -1.11 -15.90
N VAL A 136 -21.89 0.07 -15.31
CA VAL A 136 -22.92 0.63 -14.44
C VAL A 136 -23.18 2.10 -14.77
N ASN A 137 -24.42 2.55 -14.55
CA ASN A 137 -24.75 3.96 -14.49
C ASN A 137 -24.36 4.49 -13.10
N VAL A 138 -23.68 5.64 -13.06
CA VAL A 138 -23.29 6.26 -11.80
C VAL A 138 -24.54 6.79 -11.08
N GLY A 139 -24.75 6.33 -9.85
CA GLY A 139 -25.94 6.59 -9.05
C GLY A 139 -26.09 5.55 -7.94
N ARG A 140 -27.28 5.42 -7.37
CA ARG A 140 -27.60 4.36 -6.40
C ARG A 140 -27.87 3.03 -7.14
N ILE A 141 -27.01 2.05 -6.96
CA ILE A 141 -27.07 0.76 -7.67
C ILE A 141 -27.55 -0.41 -6.79
N GLY A 142 -27.91 -0.11 -5.53
CA GLY A 142 -28.43 -1.12 -4.60
C GLY A 142 -27.37 -2.10 -4.11
N THR A 143 -27.81 -3.34 -3.84
CA THR A 143 -26.99 -4.38 -3.26
C THR A 143 -26.36 -5.26 -4.34
N ILE A 144 -25.07 -5.52 -4.19
CA ILE A 144 -24.27 -6.39 -5.08
C ILE A 144 -23.85 -7.61 -4.27
N ARG A 145 -24.11 -8.79 -4.79
CA ARG A 145 -23.69 -10.04 -4.15
C ARG A 145 -22.34 -10.51 -4.71
N MET A 146 -21.37 -10.65 -3.84
CA MET A 146 -20.07 -11.24 -4.14
C MET A 146 -20.11 -12.74 -3.95
N GLN A 147 -19.61 -13.47 -4.93
CA GLN A 147 -19.47 -14.92 -4.85
C GLN A 147 -18.10 -15.28 -4.31
N ALA A 148 -18.09 -16.16 -3.31
CA ALA A 148 -16.85 -16.71 -2.82
C ALA A 148 -16.12 -17.49 -3.93
N ASP A 149 -14.82 -17.35 -4.03
CA ASP A 149 -14.02 -18.13 -4.96
C ASP A 149 -13.67 -19.48 -4.34
N ALA A 150 -14.39 -20.53 -4.78
CA ALA A 150 -14.21 -21.89 -4.24
C ALA A 150 -12.80 -22.46 -4.48
N SER A 151 -12.06 -21.94 -5.46
CA SER A 151 -10.67 -22.32 -5.70
C SER A 151 -9.74 -21.79 -4.61
N GLN A 152 -10.09 -20.64 -4.03
CA GLN A 152 -9.37 -20.02 -2.92
C GLN A 152 -9.88 -20.47 -1.54
N LEU A 153 -11.17 -20.85 -1.42
CA LEU A 153 -11.78 -21.20 -0.14
C LEU A 153 -11.46 -22.60 0.39
N LYS A 154 -11.02 -23.53 -0.44
CA LYS A 154 -10.68 -24.90 0.02
C LYS A 154 -9.53 -24.95 1.04
N ARG A 155 -8.87 -23.84 1.33
CA ARG A 155 -7.72 -23.75 2.25
C ARG A 155 -7.74 -22.60 3.27
N VAL A 156 -8.70 -21.67 3.22
CA VAL A 156 -8.72 -20.51 4.12
C VAL A 156 -9.66 -20.76 5.31
N MET A 157 -9.35 -21.73 6.13
CA MET A 157 -9.83 -21.80 7.52
C MET A 157 -8.67 -21.54 8.49
N VAL A 158 -7.84 -20.56 8.21
CA VAL A 158 -6.97 -19.98 9.23
C VAL A 158 -7.42 -18.54 9.41
N LYS A 159 -8.23 -18.31 10.45
CA LYS A 159 -8.50 -17.00 11.03
C LYS A 159 -7.20 -16.45 11.63
N GLY A 160 -6.29 -16.02 10.79
CA GLY A 160 -5.21 -15.13 11.19
C GLY A 160 -5.62 -13.73 10.74
N ASN A 161 -5.73 -12.80 11.66
CA ASN A 161 -5.97 -11.40 11.31
C ASN A 161 -4.88 -10.96 10.36
N LEU A 162 -5.22 -10.88 9.06
CA LEU A 162 -4.33 -10.34 8.03
C LEU A 162 -3.93 -8.89 8.34
N ARG A 163 -4.75 -8.21 9.12
CA ARG A 163 -4.54 -6.83 9.59
C ARG A 163 -4.48 -6.81 11.11
N THR A 164 -3.45 -6.18 11.65
CA THR A 164 -3.30 -5.87 13.07
C THR A 164 -3.06 -4.38 13.21
N ASP A 165 -3.96 -3.67 13.89
CA ASP A 165 -3.80 -2.25 14.19
C ASP A 165 -2.84 -2.04 15.37
N ARG A 166 -1.88 -1.14 15.19
CA ARG A 166 -0.85 -0.81 16.18
C ARG A 166 -0.88 0.65 16.66
N GLY A 167 -2.03 1.30 16.51
CA GLY A 167 -2.26 2.67 16.93
C GLY A 167 -1.83 3.71 15.90
N ASP A 168 -0.59 3.72 15.48
CA ASP A 168 -0.04 4.64 14.47
C ASP A 168 -0.03 4.05 13.05
N HIS A 169 -0.12 2.73 12.91
CA HIS A 169 -0.17 2.03 11.63
C HIS A 169 -0.90 0.70 11.72
N ALA A 170 -1.36 0.20 10.58
CA ALA A 170 -1.85 -1.16 10.43
C ALA A 170 -0.74 -2.06 9.87
N THR A 171 -0.55 -3.23 10.47
CA THR A 171 0.36 -4.26 9.94
C THR A 171 -0.44 -5.31 9.20
N TYR A 172 -0.07 -5.57 7.95
CA TYR A 172 -0.62 -6.65 7.13
C TYR A 172 0.37 -7.81 7.05
N THR A 173 -0.12 -9.01 7.34
CA THR A 173 0.61 -10.26 7.12
C THR A 173 -0.16 -11.12 6.13
N PHE A 174 0.55 -11.90 5.33
CA PHE A 174 -0.05 -12.68 4.25
C PHE A 174 0.09 -14.17 4.55
N ASN A 175 -0.95 -14.92 4.26
CA ASN A 175 -0.90 -16.37 4.40
C ASN A 175 -0.16 -17.01 3.20
N GLU A 176 0.19 -18.30 3.33
CA GLU A 176 0.94 -19.02 2.29
C GLU A 176 0.21 -19.06 0.93
N GLU A 177 -1.12 -19.05 0.95
CA GLU A 177 -1.92 -19.11 -0.28
C GLU A 177 -1.89 -17.78 -1.01
N GLN A 178 -2.03 -16.66 -0.31
CA GLN A 178 -1.89 -15.33 -0.89
C GLN A 178 -0.51 -15.14 -1.49
N VAL A 179 0.53 -15.61 -0.80
CA VAL A 179 1.89 -15.58 -1.28
C VAL A 179 2.06 -16.46 -2.53
N LYS A 180 1.51 -17.67 -2.56
CA LYS A 180 1.59 -18.59 -3.73
C LYS A 180 0.82 -18.07 -4.94
N ASN A 181 -0.30 -17.36 -4.73
CA ASN A 181 -1.11 -16.79 -5.80
C ASN A 181 -0.54 -15.47 -6.34
N SER A 182 0.41 -14.88 -5.63
CA SER A 182 1.09 -13.64 -6.01
C SER A 182 2.48 -13.97 -6.55
N ARG A 183 2.79 -13.54 -7.77
CA ARG A 183 4.12 -13.73 -8.37
C ARG A 183 5.11 -12.72 -7.79
N HIS A 184 4.67 -11.49 -7.67
CA HIS A 184 5.47 -10.35 -7.27
C HIS A 184 4.87 -9.66 -6.05
N THR A 185 5.69 -8.88 -5.38
CA THR A 185 5.25 -8.04 -4.25
C THR A 185 4.10 -7.11 -4.64
N GLN A 186 4.08 -6.61 -5.88
CA GLN A 186 3.00 -5.76 -6.38
C GLN A 186 1.64 -6.45 -6.30
N ASP A 187 1.56 -7.73 -6.70
CA ASP A 187 0.32 -8.51 -6.65
C ASP A 187 -0.14 -8.72 -5.20
N LEU A 188 0.82 -8.91 -4.30
CA LEU A 188 0.55 -9.15 -2.89
C LEU A 188 -0.01 -7.90 -2.18
N ILE A 189 0.60 -6.73 -2.41
CA ILE A 189 0.14 -5.47 -1.80
C ILE A 189 -1.19 -4.98 -2.37
N ALA A 190 -1.56 -5.37 -3.59
CA ALA A 190 -2.87 -5.08 -4.15
C ALA A 190 -4.03 -5.78 -3.39
N ASN A 191 -3.72 -6.74 -2.51
CA ASN A 191 -4.70 -7.32 -1.59
C ASN A 191 -4.97 -6.43 -0.36
N ILE A 192 -4.17 -5.38 -0.15
CA ILE A 192 -4.38 -4.43 0.94
C ILE A 192 -5.52 -3.47 0.54
N PRO A 193 -6.54 -3.28 1.40
CA PRO A 193 -7.62 -2.34 1.13
C PRO A 193 -7.09 -0.94 0.82
N GLY A 194 -7.65 -0.30 -0.20
CA GLY A 194 -7.26 1.05 -0.60
C GLY A 194 -6.02 1.12 -1.51
N ILE A 195 -5.36 0.00 -1.82
CA ILE A 195 -4.26 -0.07 -2.79
C ILE A 195 -4.73 -0.79 -4.05
N ILE A 196 -4.42 -0.23 -5.20
CA ILE A 196 -4.75 -0.82 -6.50
C ILE A 196 -3.57 -0.75 -7.46
N ILE A 197 -3.62 -1.63 -8.45
CA ILE A 197 -2.75 -1.58 -9.63
C ILE A 197 -3.61 -1.06 -10.79
N ASP A 198 -3.20 0.03 -11.39
CA ASP A 198 -3.85 0.56 -12.60
C ASP A 198 -3.74 -0.47 -13.72
N PRO A 199 -4.86 -0.88 -14.33
CA PRO A 199 -4.87 -1.97 -15.31
C PRO A 199 -4.16 -1.61 -16.63
N VAL A 200 -4.01 -0.32 -16.93
CA VAL A 200 -3.39 0.16 -18.17
C VAL A 200 -1.91 0.47 -17.96
N THR A 201 -1.61 1.24 -16.92
CA THR A 201 -0.23 1.70 -16.68
C THR A 201 0.59 0.73 -15.84
N GLY A 202 -0.07 -0.20 -15.13
CA GLY A 202 0.56 -1.12 -14.19
C GLY A 202 1.15 -0.45 -12.95
N LYS A 203 0.84 0.82 -12.71
CA LYS A 203 1.30 1.57 -11.53
C LYS A 203 0.47 1.24 -10.30
N THR A 204 1.16 1.21 -9.16
CA THR A 204 0.52 1.01 -7.86
C THR A 204 0.18 2.36 -7.25
N HIS A 205 -1.08 2.56 -6.88
CA HIS A 205 -1.52 3.82 -6.27
C HIS A 205 -2.72 3.63 -5.33
N SER A 206 -3.08 4.69 -4.61
CA SER A 206 -4.26 4.71 -3.74
C SER A 206 -5.55 4.72 -4.57
N ILE A 207 -6.51 3.87 -4.19
CA ILE A 207 -7.84 3.81 -4.82
C ILE A 207 -8.63 5.12 -4.69
N VAL A 208 -8.35 5.91 -3.67
CA VAL A 208 -8.99 7.21 -3.41
C VAL A 208 -8.15 8.40 -3.87
N ASN A 209 -7.11 8.17 -4.68
CA ASN A 209 -6.20 9.20 -5.21
C ASN A 209 -5.47 10.04 -4.14
N LYS A 210 -5.24 9.49 -2.95
CA LYS A 210 -4.35 10.08 -1.95
C LYS A 210 -2.91 9.97 -2.38
N LYS A 211 -2.08 10.94 -1.99
CA LYS A 211 -0.63 10.88 -2.22
C LYS A 211 -0.03 9.71 -1.46
N MET A 212 0.43 8.70 -2.17
CA MET A 212 0.99 7.48 -1.58
C MET A 212 2.49 7.38 -1.83
N LYS A 213 3.24 6.99 -0.79
CA LYS A 213 4.66 6.68 -0.87
C LYS A 213 4.88 5.23 -0.45
N ILE A 214 5.68 4.51 -1.22
CA ILE A 214 6.03 3.13 -0.93
C ILE A 214 7.50 3.05 -0.55
N LEU A 215 7.78 2.35 0.54
CA LEU A 215 9.12 2.05 1.03
C LEU A 215 9.35 0.54 0.98
N ILE A 216 10.61 0.15 0.82
CA ILE A 216 11.08 -1.22 0.99
C ILE A 216 12.17 -1.19 2.06
N ASN A 217 11.91 -1.82 3.21
CA ASN A 217 12.80 -1.79 4.38
C ASN A 217 13.21 -0.35 4.78
N ASP A 218 12.22 0.56 4.88
CA ASP A 218 12.37 1.98 5.19
C ASP A 218 13.09 2.83 4.12
N VAL A 219 13.42 2.27 2.96
CA VAL A 219 14.05 2.98 1.84
C VAL A 219 12.99 3.31 0.78
N ALA A 220 12.97 4.58 0.33
CA ALA A 220 12.02 5.00 -0.71
C ALA A 220 12.25 4.25 -2.01
N MET A 221 11.18 3.72 -2.57
CA MET A 221 11.16 3.08 -3.87
C MET A 221 11.45 4.11 -4.98
N THR A 222 12.24 3.71 -5.97
CA THR A 222 12.60 4.58 -7.10
C THR A 222 11.68 4.37 -8.30
N SER A 223 11.14 3.17 -8.46
CA SER A 223 10.22 2.84 -9.55
C SER A 223 9.28 1.68 -9.17
N ASP A 224 8.13 1.59 -9.87
CA ASP A 224 7.20 0.44 -9.70
C ASP A 224 7.83 -0.91 -10.09
N ASN A 225 8.94 -0.90 -10.85
CA ASN A 225 9.68 -2.11 -11.16
C ASN A 225 10.34 -2.74 -9.93
N ASP A 226 10.63 -1.95 -8.89
CA ASP A 226 11.17 -2.45 -7.64
C ASP A 226 10.21 -3.46 -6.98
N LEU A 227 8.88 -3.19 -7.06
CA LEU A 227 7.84 -4.09 -6.56
C LEU A 227 7.71 -5.39 -7.38
N LYS A 228 8.00 -5.31 -8.68
CA LYS A 228 7.97 -6.48 -9.57
C LYS A 228 9.22 -7.34 -9.45
N SER A 229 10.33 -6.76 -9.01
CA SER A 229 11.60 -7.48 -8.85
C SER A 229 11.66 -8.35 -7.59
N ILE A 230 10.84 -8.03 -6.57
CA ILE A 230 10.83 -8.77 -5.31
C ILE A 230 9.74 -9.86 -5.36
N PRO A 231 10.11 -11.15 -5.23
CA PRO A 231 9.14 -12.24 -5.15
C PRO A 231 8.23 -12.09 -3.92
N ALA A 232 6.94 -12.40 -4.06
CA ALA A 232 5.96 -12.30 -2.97
C ALA A 232 6.37 -13.10 -1.72
N GLU A 233 7.03 -14.25 -1.89
CA GLU A 233 7.51 -15.12 -0.82
C GLU A 233 8.57 -14.48 0.09
N LYS A 234 9.27 -13.45 -0.40
CA LYS A 234 10.27 -12.71 0.36
C LYS A 234 9.65 -11.67 1.30
N ILE A 235 8.36 -11.40 1.20
CA ILE A 235 7.69 -10.43 2.06
C ILE A 235 7.42 -11.07 3.43
N LYS A 236 7.78 -10.33 4.49
CA LYS A 236 7.49 -10.68 5.88
C LYS A 236 6.19 -10.07 6.35
N LYS A 237 6.02 -8.77 6.13
CA LYS A 237 4.85 -7.98 6.49
C LYS A 237 4.84 -6.68 5.69
N VAL A 238 3.69 -6.01 5.67
CA VAL A 238 3.55 -4.65 5.16
C VAL A 238 2.97 -3.76 6.26
N GLU A 239 3.59 -2.62 6.49
CA GLU A 239 3.11 -1.59 7.41
C GLU A 239 2.42 -0.49 6.61
N TYR A 240 1.17 -0.22 6.95
CA TYR A 240 0.33 0.76 6.28
C TYR A 240 0.02 1.90 7.24
N TYR A 241 0.43 3.10 6.88
CA TYR A 241 0.17 4.33 7.63
C TYR A 241 -0.83 5.18 6.87
N ASP A 242 -1.97 5.46 7.46
CA ASP A 242 -2.99 6.40 6.96
C ASP A 242 -2.72 7.85 7.43
N ALA A 243 -1.78 8.02 8.33
CA ALA A 243 -1.26 9.29 8.83
C ALA A 243 0.25 9.18 9.05
N PRO A 244 1.05 9.22 7.97
CA PRO A 244 2.49 9.04 8.07
C PRO A 244 3.13 10.12 8.94
N PRO A 245 4.17 9.77 9.74
CA PRO A 245 4.97 10.77 10.43
C PRO A 245 5.57 11.80 9.47
N ALA A 246 5.69 13.06 9.92
CA ALA A 246 6.15 14.20 9.11
C ALA A 246 7.54 14.00 8.47
N ARG A 247 8.39 13.13 9.05
CA ARG A 247 9.70 12.76 8.49
C ARG A 247 9.65 12.17 7.08
N TYR A 248 8.50 11.65 6.65
CA TYR A 248 8.33 11.05 5.31
C TYR A 248 7.87 12.06 4.25
N GLY A 249 7.68 13.33 4.62
CA GLY A 249 7.26 14.42 3.75
C GLY A 249 5.75 14.58 3.67
N ASP A 250 5.29 15.37 2.68
CA ASP A 250 3.87 15.64 2.41
C ASP A 250 3.24 14.46 1.66
N VAL A 251 2.87 13.42 2.39
CA VAL A 251 2.19 12.23 1.87
C VAL A 251 1.01 11.87 2.77
N ASP A 252 -0.07 11.40 2.15
CA ASP A 252 -1.30 11.02 2.86
C ASP A 252 -1.26 9.56 3.33
N ILE A 253 -0.56 8.71 2.57
CA ILE A 253 -0.43 7.27 2.83
C ILE A 253 1.03 6.85 2.69
N LEU A 254 1.50 6.04 3.64
CA LEU A 254 2.80 5.40 3.55
C LEU A 254 2.62 3.87 3.64
N VAL A 255 3.26 3.17 2.71
CA VAL A 255 3.29 1.71 2.68
C VAL A 255 4.74 1.26 2.81
N ASN A 256 5.10 0.63 3.92
CA ASN A 256 6.44 0.13 4.14
C ASN A 256 6.45 -1.40 4.05
N ILE A 257 7.12 -1.92 3.06
CA ILE A 257 7.22 -3.34 2.77
C ILE A 257 8.46 -3.89 3.50
N ILE A 258 8.25 -4.75 4.46
CA ILE A 258 9.33 -5.40 5.22
C ILE A 258 9.58 -6.78 4.63
N THR A 259 10.78 -7.00 4.14
CA THR A 259 11.20 -8.29 3.60
C THR A 259 11.71 -9.22 4.70
N LYS A 260 11.69 -10.52 4.42
CA LYS A 260 12.35 -11.52 5.26
C LYS A 260 13.87 -11.30 5.18
N PRO A 261 14.63 -11.50 6.26
CA PRO A 261 16.08 -11.50 6.16
C PRO A 261 16.53 -12.50 5.11
N LEU A 262 17.55 -12.14 4.36
CA LEU A 262 18.23 -13.08 3.46
C LEU A 262 18.74 -14.24 4.31
N ASP A 263 18.22 -15.43 4.05
CA ASP A 263 18.75 -16.65 4.65
C ASP A 263 20.09 -16.98 3.95
N MET A 264 21.17 -16.46 4.53
CA MET A 264 22.53 -16.67 3.99
C MET A 264 23.10 -18.04 4.35
N GLY A 265 22.41 -18.83 5.16
CA GLY A 265 22.91 -20.12 5.64
C GLY A 265 23.05 -21.18 4.55
N TYR A 266 22.28 -21.11 3.48
CA TYR A 266 22.26 -22.11 2.41
C TYR A 266 23.32 -21.90 1.31
N TRP A 267 23.84 -20.68 1.17
CA TRP A 267 24.69 -20.29 0.03
C TRP A 267 26.17 -20.47 0.29
N LEU A 268 26.57 -20.63 1.54
CA LEU A 268 27.98 -20.79 1.92
C LEU A 268 28.56 -22.17 1.59
N PHE A 269 27.73 -23.14 1.20
CA PHE A 269 28.14 -24.54 1.04
C PHE A 269 27.89 -25.14 -0.35
N ASN A 270 27.42 -24.37 -1.33
CA ASN A 270 27.18 -24.88 -2.67
C ASN A 270 28.26 -24.41 -3.66
N ASP A 271 28.76 -25.32 -4.46
CA ASP A 271 29.85 -25.15 -5.46
C ASP A 271 29.55 -24.15 -6.61
N ALA A 272 28.61 -23.28 -6.46
CA ALA A 272 28.21 -22.33 -7.48
C ALA A 272 28.96 -21.00 -7.35
N LYS A 273 29.53 -20.54 -8.46
CA LYS A 273 30.10 -19.21 -8.59
C LYS A 273 28.95 -18.17 -8.53
N TYR A 274 28.67 -17.58 -7.39
CA TYR A 274 27.75 -16.46 -7.30
C TYR A 274 28.48 -15.23 -6.78
N ARG A 275 28.37 -14.16 -7.54
CA ARG A 275 28.74 -12.82 -7.11
C ARG A 275 27.48 -12.11 -6.68
N PHE A 276 27.37 -11.76 -5.42
CA PHE A 276 26.30 -10.91 -4.91
C PHE A 276 26.86 -9.53 -4.65
N GLU A 277 26.31 -8.55 -5.33
CA GLU A 277 26.57 -7.15 -5.07
C GLU A 277 25.28 -6.53 -4.53
N THR A 278 25.22 -6.27 -3.24
CA THR A 278 24.08 -5.57 -2.63
C THR A 278 24.52 -4.15 -2.36
N ILE A 279 23.93 -3.20 -3.08
CA ILE A 279 24.08 -1.78 -2.83
C ILE A 279 22.87 -1.36 -1.97
N ASP A 280 23.00 -1.43 -0.66
CA ASP A 280 21.93 -1.06 0.27
C ASP A 280 21.69 0.44 0.34
N ASN A 281 22.68 1.24 0.01
CA ASN A 281 22.56 2.68 -0.07
C ASN A 281 23.70 3.20 -0.94
N PRO A 282 23.47 4.06 -1.94
CA PRO A 282 24.52 4.60 -2.79
C PRO A 282 25.61 5.38 -2.05
N ILE A 283 25.44 5.61 -0.75
CA ILE A 283 26.38 6.38 0.08
C ILE A 283 27.11 5.51 1.13
N LEU A 284 26.61 4.33 1.53
CA LEU A 284 27.03 3.75 2.80
C LEU A 284 27.44 2.30 2.89
N SER A 285 27.15 1.38 1.95
CA SER A 285 27.74 0.04 2.07
C SER A 285 27.71 -0.76 0.78
N ARG A 286 28.87 -1.30 0.40
CA ARG A 286 29.01 -2.37 -0.59
C ARG A 286 29.41 -3.61 0.17
N LYS A 287 28.63 -4.68 0.10
CA LYS A 287 29.00 -6.02 0.56
C LYS A 287 29.36 -6.87 -0.65
N GLU A 288 30.60 -7.29 -0.74
CA GLU A 288 31.09 -8.16 -1.80
C GLU A 288 31.46 -9.52 -1.22
N TRP A 289 30.88 -10.59 -1.78
CA TRP A 289 31.15 -11.97 -1.37
C TRP A 289 31.81 -12.70 -2.55
N HIS A 290 33.01 -13.22 -2.36
CA HIS A 290 33.71 -13.98 -3.35
C HIS A 290 33.89 -15.43 -2.87
N THR A 291 33.47 -16.40 -3.68
CA THR A 291 33.78 -17.81 -3.45
C THR A 291 34.87 -18.22 -4.41
N ILE A 292 36.01 -18.63 -3.90
CA ILE A 292 37.14 -19.09 -4.70
C ILE A 292 36.99 -20.59 -4.95
N LYS A 293 36.93 -21.00 -6.23
CA LYS A 293 36.58 -22.37 -6.67
C LYS A 293 37.55 -23.45 -6.21
N ASP A 294 38.81 -23.11 -6.01
CA ASP A 294 39.86 -24.10 -5.75
C ASP A 294 40.17 -24.33 -4.26
N ASN A 295 39.49 -23.59 -3.38
CA ASN A 295 39.64 -23.78 -1.95
C ASN A 295 38.29 -23.56 -1.25
N ASN A 296 37.49 -24.60 -1.21
CA ASN A 296 36.13 -24.63 -0.68
C ASN A 296 36.01 -24.29 0.82
N ARG A 297 37.10 -23.86 1.45
CA ARG A 297 37.13 -23.55 2.88
C ARG A 297 37.45 -22.09 3.20
N MET A 298 37.63 -21.24 2.20
CA MET A 298 38.00 -19.85 2.42
C MET A 298 36.85 -18.92 2.06
N VAL A 299 36.26 -18.32 3.07
CA VAL A 299 35.27 -17.25 2.96
C VAL A 299 35.92 -15.97 3.41
N SER A 300 36.07 -15.00 2.52
CA SER A 300 36.52 -13.67 2.89
C SER A 300 35.33 -12.71 2.93
N ILE A 301 35.19 -11.98 4.04
CA ILE A 301 34.19 -10.94 4.21
C ILE A 301 34.93 -9.60 4.18
N GLY A 302 34.69 -8.78 3.17
CA GLY A 302 35.19 -7.41 3.11
C GLY A 302 34.06 -6.42 3.43
N VAL A 303 34.26 -5.56 4.41
CA VAL A 303 33.34 -4.44 4.71
C VAL A 303 34.13 -3.17 4.50
N SER A 304 33.70 -2.33 3.55
CA SER A 304 34.32 -1.02 3.34
C SER A 304 33.31 0.10 3.62
N TRP A 305 33.75 1.10 4.38
CA TRP A 305 33.01 2.32 4.61
C TRP A 305 33.69 3.50 3.96
N ASN A 306 32.96 4.28 3.18
CA ASN A 306 33.46 5.53 2.64
C ASN A 306 32.74 6.69 3.37
N PHE A 307 33.47 7.44 4.16
CA PHE A 307 32.96 8.64 4.82
C PHE A 307 33.35 9.87 3.99
N PHE A 308 32.37 10.67 3.60
CA PHE A 308 32.58 11.94 2.93
C PHE A 308 32.16 13.08 3.85
N SER A 309 33.11 13.89 4.29
CA SER A 309 32.83 15.19 4.89
C SER A 309 33.30 16.26 3.90
N GLY A 310 32.37 16.97 3.25
CA GLY A 310 32.67 18.05 2.33
C GLY A 310 31.91 18.02 1.00
N LYS A 311 32.10 19.02 0.14
CA LYS A 311 31.44 19.13 -1.18
C LYS A 311 31.77 17.92 -2.06
N LYS A 312 30.72 17.30 -2.67
CA LYS A 312 30.87 16.23 -3.65
C LYS A 312 31.91 16.62 -4.72
N LYS A 313 33.04 15.93 -4.75
CA LYS A 313 33.88 15.83 -5.94
C LYS A 313 33.58 14.49 -6.61
N ASP A 314 33.36 14.54 -7.92
CA ASP A 314 33.18 13.35 -8.75
C ASP A 314 34.42 12.45 -8.67
N ILE A 315 34.36 11.41 -7.85
CA ILE A 315 35.40 10.39 -7.70
C ILE A 315 35.15 9.19 -8.64
N GLN A 316 34.06 9.23 -9.42
CA GLN A 316 33.68 8.11 -10.29
C GLN A 316 34.69 7.78 -11.42
N LYS A 317 35.63 8.65 -11.73
CA LYS A 317 36.59 8.39 -12.82
C LYS A 317 37.78 7.50 -12.47
N ASN A 318 38.08 7.25 -11.19
CA ASN A 318 39.30 6.53 -10.81
C ASN A 318 39.11 5.12 -10.26
N ILE A 319 37.88 4.64 -10.10
CA ILE A 319 37.63 3.30 -9.56
C ILE A 319 37.58 2.23 -10.66
N ASN A 320 37.23 2.60 -11.88
CA ASN A 320 37.12 1.65 -12.99
C ASN A 320 38.45 1.18 -13.62
N ASN A 321 39.58 1.83 -13.32
CA ASN A 321 40.86 1.46 -13.94
C ASN A 321 41.77 0.60 -13.06
N ARG A 322 41.41 0.31 -11.81
CA ARG A 322 42.25 -0.57 -10.96
C ARG A 322 41.88 -2.04 -10.99
N ASP A 323 40.66 -2.38 -11.41
CA ASP A 323 40.23 -3.77 -11.51
C ASP A 323 40.54 -4.41 -12.88
N ALA A 324 40.95 -3.63 -13.87
CA ALA A 324 41.30 -4.16 -15.19
C ALA A 324 42.75 -4.69 -15.29
N ASP A 325 43.61 -4.29 -14.36
CA ASP A 325 45.06 -4.63 -14.44
C ASP A 325 45.55 -5.64 -13.39
N SER A 326 44.68 -6.19 -12.55
CA SER A 326 45.05 -7.31 -11.68
C SER A 326 44.82 -8.68 -12.38
N GLY A 327 45.16 -8.77 -13.63
CA GLY A 327 45.24 -9.99 -14.40
C GLY A 327 46.48 -10.82 -14.04
N ALA A 328 46.70 -11.06 -12.77
CA ALA A 328 47.83 -11.88 -12.39
C ALA A 328 47.48 -12.79 -11.21
N PHE A 329 46.67 -13.80 -11.50
CA PHE A 329 46.83 -15.08 -10.84
C PHE A 329 46.79 -16.16 -11.90
N LYS A 330 48.01 -16.51 -12.35
CA LYS A 330 48.27 -17.79 -12.95
C LYS A 330 48.24 -18.87 -11.89
#